data_cfc27bd27eafed550eb24bab443c22d1
#
_entry.id   cfc27bd27eafed550eb24bab443c22d1
#
_cell.length_a   1.000
_cell.length_b   1.000
_cell.length_c   1.000
_cell.angle_alpha   90.00
_cell.angle_beta   90.00
_cell.angle_gamma   90.00
#
_symmetry.space_group_name_H-M   'P 1'
#
loop_
_entity.id
_entity.type
_entity.pdbx_description
1 polymer ?
#
loop_
_entity_poly.entity_id
_entity_poly.type
_entity_poly.pdbx_seq_one_letter_code
_entity_poly.pdbx_strand_id
1 'polypeptide(L)'
;MLTRLVGSLNAAGITPILSMDNRMHATGDSLPCALSEDDTVAALKGLTWVRFYENWPSSFWHKSGPDENAAMVENAILEGAAGIPTALHIAGKCPAPARTIVRPGPLGGPIEFAIASYLIVATPGTTISISQGWHDKSFCWHSEFDVVYGTPLGPALRSGNYTFSRNYTRCNVEIDAGQKVGRVDLLE
;
A
#
# COMPACT_ATOMS: atom_id res chain seq x y z
N MET A 1 25.82 2.20 5.13
CA MET A 1 25.83 2.92 3.83
C MET A 1 24.50 3.62 3.55
N LEU A 2 23.38 2.93 3.64
CA LEU A 2 22.03 3.48 3.39
C LEU A 2 21.71 4.71 4.25
N THR A 3 21.93 4.67 5.55
CA THR A 3 21.71 5.79 6.49
C THR A 3 22.45 7.08 6.08
N ARG A 4 23.70 6.95 5.62
CA ARG A 4 24.47 8.10 5.13
C ARG A 4 23.87 8.68 3.86
N LEU A 5 23.45 7.82 2.93
CA LEU A 5 22.81 8.25 1.68
C LEU A 5 21.51 9.00 1.97
N VAL A 6 20.59 8.41 2.76
CA VAL A 6 19.32 9.04 3.13
C VAL A 6 19.57 10.36 3.88
N GLY A 7 20.50 10.38 4.83
CA GLY A 7 20.86 11.59 5.57
C GLY A 7 21.41 12.69 4.65
N SER A 8 22.23 12.35 3.68
CA SER A 8 22.75 13.33 2.71
C SER A 8 21.64 13.89 1.79
N LEU A 9 20.70 13.04 1.36
CA LEU A 9 19.54 13.45 0.58
C LEU A 9 18.63 14.37 1.39
N ASN A 10 18.34 14.02 2.65
CA ASN A 10 17.54 14.88 3.54
C ASN A 10 18.21 16.24 3.77
N ALA A 11 19.53 16.29 3.96
CA ALA A 11 20.27 17.53 4.10
C ALA A 11 20.19 18.42 2.84
N ALA A 12 20.01 17.81 1.68
CA ALA A 12 19.76 18.51 0.41
C ALA A 12 18.27 18.83 0.15
N GLY A 13 17.37 18.57 1.11
CA GLY A 13 15.93 18.79 0.97
C GLY A 13 15.22 17.72 0.11
N ILE A 14 15.86 16.58 -0.12
CA ILE A 14 15.32 15.48 -0.92
C ILE A 14 14.79 14.38 0.00
N THR A 15 13.53 14.00 -0.18
CA THR A 15 12.93 12.84 0.49
C THR A 15 13.02 11.61 -0.41
N PRO A 16 13.88 10.63 -0.11
CA PRO A 16 13.99 9.42 -0.92
C PRO A 16 12.77 8.52 -0.76
N ILE A 17 12.42 7.83 -1.83
CA ILE A 17 11.44 6.75 -1.85
C ILE A 17 12.22 5.43 -1.87
N LEU A 18 11.96 4.57 -0.89
CA LEU A 18 12.67 3.31 -0.73
C LEU A 18 11.73 2.13 -0.98
N SER A 19 12.02 1.35 -2.02
CA SER A 19 11.40 0.05 -2.23
C SER A 19 12.22 -0.99 -1.46
N MET A 20 11.57 -1.68 -0.54
CA MET A 20 12.15 -2.80 0.19
C MET A 20 11.38 -4.05 -0.25
N ASP A 21 11.82 -4.67 -1.35
CA ASP A 21 11.18 -5.87 -1.85
C ASP A 21 11.73 -7.09 -1.12
N ASN A 22 10.91 -7.70 -0.26
CA ASN A 22 11.27 -8.90 0.51
C ASN A 22 11.57 -10.13 -0.36
N ARG A 23 11.38 -10.05 -1.68
CA ARG A 23 11.58 -11.18 -2.61
C ARG A 23 13.03 -11.54 -2.87
N MET A 24 14.00 -10.71 -2.51
CA MET A 24 15.41 -11.09 -2.59
C MET A 24 15.76 -12.27 -1.67
N HIS A 25 14.89 -12.61 -0.72
CA HIS A 25 15.08 -13.77 0.16
C HIS A 25 14.54 -15.09 -0.40
N ALA A 26 13.63 -15.05 -1.39
CA ALA A 26 12.98 -16.25 -1.92
C ALA A 26 13.82 -17.01 -2.99
N THR A 27 14.84 -16.39 -3.55
CA THR A 27 15.65 -16.99 -4.61
C THR A 27 16.95 -17.66 -4.17
N GLY A 28 17.21 -17.71 -2.87
CA GLY A 28 18.43 -18.33 -2.33
C GLY A 28 19.74 -17.58 -2.61
N ASP A 29 19.68 -16.49 -3.37
CA ASP A 29 20.82 -15.62 -3.62
C ASP A 29 20.92 -14.62 -2.45
N SER A 30 21.46 -15.10 -1.34
CA SER A 30 21.80 -14.24 -0.21
C SER A 30 22.93 -13.28 -0.61
N LEU A 31 22.56 -12.07 -1.00
CA LEU A 31 23.52 -10.98 -1.01
C LEU A 31 23.95 -10.74 0.45
N PRO A 32 25.24 -10.81 0.76
CA PRO A 32 25.73 -10.75 2.14
C PRO A 32 25.55 -9.39 2.83
N CYS A 33 24.75 -8.50 2.26
CA CYS A 33 24.50 -7.13 2.76
C CYS A 33 23.00 -6.79 2.92
N ALA A 34 22.09 -7.74 2.81
CA ALA A 34 20.67 -7.48 3.02
C ALA A 34 20.39 -7.32 4.52
N LEU A 35 20.18 -6.08 4.96
CA LEU A 35 19.57 -5.84 6.26
C LEU A 35 18.15 -6.41 6.22
N SER A 36 17.69 -6.97 7.33
CA SER A 36 16.26 -7.30 7.47
C SER A 36 15.44 -6.03 7.31
N GLU A 37 14.15 -6.18 7.02
CA GLU A 37 13.25 -5.04 6.93
C GLU A 37 13.24 -4.24 8.23
N ASP A 38 13.16 -4.91 9.37
CA ASP A 38 13.19 -4.30 10.71
C ASP A 38 14.50 -3.55 10.98
N ASP A 39 15.65 -4.14 10.61
CA ASP A 39 16.95 -3.48 10.75
C ASP A 39 17.04 -2.23 9.87
N THR A 40 16.46 -2.27 8.67
CA THR A 40 16.44 -1.12 7.77
C THR A 40 15.58 0.00 8.33
N VAL A 41 14.37 -0.30 8.81
CA VAL A 41 13.47 0.67 9.46
C VAL A 41 14.13 1.27 10.69
N ALA A 42 14.74 0.43 11.54
CA ALA A 42 15.45 0.89 12.72
C ALA A 42 16.66 1.80 12.38
N ALA A 43 17.42 1.45 11.34
CA ALA A 43 18.56 2.24 10.89
C ALA A 43 18.17 3.60 10.30
N LEU A 44 16.96 3.73 9.76
CA LEU A 44 16.44 4.96 9.15
C LEU A 44 15.61 5.81 10.13
N LYS A 45 15.54 5.41 11.40
CA LYS A 45 14.80 6.15 12.43
C LYS A 45 15.32 7.59 12.54
N GLY A 46 14.41 8.54 12.49
CA GLY A 46 14.72 9.97 12.57
C GLY A 46 15.14 10.60 11.23
N LEU A 47 15.18 9.82 10.14
CA LEU A 47 15.37 10.34 8.79
C LEU A 47 14.02 10.42 8.06
N THR A 48 13.91 11.34 7.10
CA THR A 48 12.70 11.49 6.27
C THR A 48 12.83 10.62 5.02
N TRP A 49 11.91 9.71 4.84
CA TRP A 49 11.83 8.81 3.69
C TRP A 49 10.40 8.32 3.49
N VAL A 50 10.11 7.76 2.32
CA VAL A 50 8.81 7.17 1.97
C VAL A 50 9.01 5.69 1.72
N ARG A 51 8.22 4.85 2.37
CA ARG A 51 8.14 3.43 2.08
C ARG A 51 7.39 3.21 0.77
N PHE A 52 7.96 2.46 -0.15
CA PHE A 52 7.31 2.11 -1.40
C PHE A 52 6.96 0.63 -1.45
N TYR A 53 5.69 0.35 -1.59
CA TYR A 53 5.15 -0.98 -1.83
C TYR A 53 4.82 -1.12 -3.32
N GLU A 54 5.72 -1.71 -4.10
CA GLU A 54 5.60 -1.81 -5.56
C GLU A 54 4.43 -2.67 -6.01
N ASN A 55 4.10 -3.68 -5.23
CA ASN A 55 3.08 -4.67 -5.58
C ASN A 55 2.08 -4.83 -4.42
N TRP A 56 1.34 -3.77 -4.15
CA TRP A 56 0.41 -3.70 -3.03
C TRP A 56 -0.97 -4.32 -3.34
N PRO A 57 -1.56 -4.98 -2.36
CA PRO A 57 -1.05 -5.90 -1.34
C PRO A 57 -0.74 -7.25 -1.95
N SER A 58 -0.95 -7.40 -3.21
CA SER A 58 -0.46 -8.43 -4.12
C SER A 58 -0.72 -8.00 -5.54
N SER A 59 0.31 -7.86 -6.31
CA SER A 59 0.16 -7.59 -7.74
C SER A 59 -0.41 -8.80 -8.46
N PHE A 60 -1.12 -8.54 -9.57
CA PHE A 60 -1.55 -9.58 -10.52
C PHE A 60 -0.41 -10.48 -11.01
N TRP A 61 0.82 -10.01 -10.90
CA TRP A 61 2.02 -10.65 -11.46
C TRP A 61 2.73 -11.59 -10.48
N HIS A 62 2.46 -11.50 -9.20
CA HIS A 62 3.12 -12.32 -8.18
C HIS A 62 2.09 -13.12 -7.40
N LYS A 63 2.36 -14.42 -7.33
CA LYS A 63 1.59 -15.37 -6.52
C LYS A 63 2.04 -15.28 -5.05
N SER A 64 1.90 -14.08 -4.44
CA SER A 64 2.04 -13.99 -3.00
C SER A 64 0.95 -14.82 -2.33
N GLY A 65 1.33 -15.58 -1.32
CA GLY A 65 0.39 -16.35 -0.52
C GLY A 65 -0.43 -15.49 0.44
N PRO A 66 -1.49 -16.04 1.05
CA PRO A 66 -2.30 -15.34 2.03
C PRO A 66 -1.51 -14.75 3.19
N ASP A 67 -0.50 -15.47 3.68
CA ASP A 67 0.34 -15.04 4.80
C ASP A 67 1.19 -13.82 4.42
N GLU A 68 1.79 -13.82 3.23
CA GLU A 68 2.59 -12.69 2.74
C GLU A 68 1.74 -11.43 2.54
N ASN A 69 0.53 -11.59 2.01
CA ASN A 69 -0.40 -10.48 1.83
C ASN A 69 -0.79 -9.86 3.19
N ALA A 70 -1.14 -10.71 4.17
CA ALA A 70 -1.51 -10.25 5.49
C ALA A 70 -0.34 -9.58 6.21
N ALA A 71 0.86 -10.14 6.11
CA ALA A 71 2.08 -9.55 6.68
C ALA A 71 2.38 -8.19 6.05
N MET A 72 2.21 -8.04 4.74
CA MET A 72 2.40 -6.77 4.05
C MET A 72 1.44 -5.68 4.55
N VAL A 73 0.15 -6.03 4.74
CA VAL A 73 -0.86 -5.11 5.30
C VAL A 73 -0.49 -4.73 6.74
N GLU A 74 -0.11 -5.71 7.56
CA GLU A 74 0.27 -5.49 8.96
C GLU A 74 1.50 -4.58 9.08
N ASN A 75 2.54 -4.82 8.29
CA ASN A 75 3.73 -3.97 8.24
C ASN A 75 3.39 -2.53 7.86
N ALA A 76 2.54 -2.32 6.85
CA ALA A 76 2.12 -0.98 6.45
C ALA A 76 1.31 -0.27 7.55
N ILE A 77 0.49 -1.00 8.33
CA ILE A 77 -0.20 -0.45 9.50
C ILE A 77 0.80 -0.01 10.57
N LEU A 78 1.79 -0.84 10.87
CA LEU A 78 2.82 -0.56 11.90
C LEU A 78 3.72 0.61 11.46
N GLU A 79 4.16 0.64 10.21
CA GLU A 79 4.95 1.73 9.65
C GLU A 79 4.18 3.05 9.67
N GLY A 80 2.90 3.02 9.27
CA GLY A 80 2.03 4.18 9.34
C GLY A 80 1.84 4.69 10.77
N ALA A 81 1.66 3.79 11.76
CA ALA A 81 1.61 4.13 13.17
C ALA A 81 2.92 4.72 13.69
N ALA A 82 4.05 4.34 13.12
CA ALA A 82 5.37 4.92 13.39
C ALA A 82 5.61 6.26 12.66
N GLY A 83 4.63 6.75 11.89
CA GLY A 83 4.70 8.01 11.16
C GLY A 83 5.50 7.93 9.85
N ILE A 84 5.74 6.74 9.33
CA ILE A 84 6.44 6.54 8.05
C ILE A 84 5.44 6.70 6.91
N PRO A 85 5.62 7.69 6.01
CA PRO A 85 4.77 7.83 4.84
C PRO A 85 4.91 6.62 3.91
N THR A 86 3.81 6.17 3.34
CA THR A 86 3.79 5.02 2.42
C THR A 86 3.26 5.40 1.05
N ALA A 87 3.89 4.87 0.01
CA ALA A 87 3.41 4.95 -1.37
C ALA A 87 3.07 3.53 -1.84
N LEU A 88 1.80 3.30 -2.13
CA LEU A 88 1.26 2.03 -2.56
C LEU A 88 1.11 2.04 -4.08
N HIS A 89 1.72 1.10 -4.76
CA HIS A 89 1.56 0.91 -6.20
C HIS A 89 0.88 -0.42 -6.47
N ILE A 90 -0.24 -0.36 -7.18
CA ILE A 90 -1.02 -1.53 -7.58
C ILE A 90 -0.88 -1.69 -9.08
N ALA A 91 -0.31 -2.83 -9.50
CA ALA A 91 -0.28 -3.19 -10.89
C ALA A 91 -1.67 -3.66 -11.33
N GLY A 92 -2.31 -2.93 -12.21
CA GLY A 92 -3.65 -3.22 -12.70
C GLY A 92 -3.82 -2.80 -14.15
N LYS A 93 -4.73 -3.46 -14.86
CA LYS A 93 -5.11 -3.04 -16.20
C LYS A 93 -6.02 -1.82 -16.11
N CYS A 94 -5.65 -0.76 -16.82
CA CYS A 94 -6.58 0.34 -17.06
C CYS A 94 -7.73 -0.15 -17.92
N PRO A 95 -9.00 0.12 -17.58
CA PRO A 95 -10.09 -0.10 -18.51
C PRO A 95 -9.84 0.73 -19.78
N ALA A 96 -9.99 0.13 -20.94
CA ALA A 96 -9.89 0.85 -22.22
C ALA A 96 -11.27 1.43 -22.57
N PRO A 97 -11.35 2.70 -23.01
CA PRO A 97 -10.28 3.70 -23.07
C PRO A 97 -10.01 4.36 -21.70
N ALA A 98 -8.79 4.79 -21.46
CA ALA A 98 -8.24 5.35 -20.22
C ALA A 98 -8.96 6.61 -19.66
N ARG A 99 -10.14 6.94 -20.11
CA ARG A 99 -10.99 8.05 -19.67
C ARG A 99 -12.44 7.65 -19.36
N THR A 100 -12.74 6.37 -19.32
CA THR A 100 -14.07 5.94 -18.92
C THR A 100 -14.16 6.07 -17.40
N ILE A 101 -14.82 7.14 -16.94
CA ILE A 101 -15.29 7.24 -15.57
C ILE A 101 -16.26 6.08 -15.38
N VAL A 102 -15.82 5.04 -14.71
CA VAL A 102 -16.71 3.97 -14.28
C VAL A 102 -17.61 4.60 -13.23
N ARG A 103 -18.89 4.69 -13.49
CA ARG A 103 -19.86 5.19 -12.49
C ARG A 103 -19.76 4.31 -11.24
N PRO A 104 -19.94 4.91 -10.05
CA PRO A 104 -19.97 4.12 -8.83
C PRO A 104 -21.15 3.14 -8.92
N GLY A 105 -20.84 1.90 -9.25
CA GLY A 105 -21.64 0.76 -8.89
C GLY A 105 -21.28 0.36 -7.47
N PRO A 106 -21.99 -0.58 -6.84
CA PRO A 106 -21.49 -1.18 -5.62
C PRO A 106 -20.06 -1.63 -5.90
N LEU A 107 -19.09 -1.09 -5.12
CA LEU A 107 -17.68 -1.34 -5.30
C LEU A 107 -17.46 -2.85 -5.29
N GLY A 108 -17.29 -3.46 -6.44
CA GLY A 108 -17.11 -4.90 -6.60
C GLY A 108 -16.00 -5.20 -7.59
N GLY A 109 -14.98 -5.90 -7.16
CA GLY A 109 -13.87 -6.32 -8.01
C GLY A 109 -12.50 -5.82 -7.57
N PRO A 110 -11.47 -5.92 -8.42
CA PRO A 110 -10.09 -5.57 -8.07
C PRO A 110 -9.89 -4.15 -7.56
N ILE A 111 -10.68 -3.18 -8.03
CA ILE A 111 -10.56 -1.78 -7.58
C ILE A 111 -11.10 -1.61 -6.16
N GLU A 112 -12.17 -2.29 -5.79
CA GLU A 112 -12.71 -2.24 -4.43
C GLU A 112 -11.69 -2.74 -3.42
N PHE A 113 -11.03 -3.86 -3.71
CA PHE A 113 -9.96 -4.37 -2.87
C PHE A 113 -8.77 -3.40 -2.77
N ALA A 114 -8.41 -2.76 -3.88
CA ALA A 114 -7.34 -1.77 -3.91
C ALA A 114 -7.67 -0.57 -3.00
N ILE A 115 -8.86 -0.01 -3.13
CA ILE A 115 -9.32 1.12 -2.32
C ILE A 115 -9.49 0.71 -0.86
N ALA A 116 -10.13 -0.41 -0.59
CA ALA A 116 -10.31 -0.91 0.77
C ALA A 116 -8.95 -1.15 1.45
N SER A 117 -8.00 -1.79 0.76
CA SER A 117 -6.67 -2.04 1.32
C SER A 117 -5.88 -0.75 1.57
N TYR A 118 -6.01 0.26 0.69
CA TYR A 118 -5.48 1.59 0.93
C TYR A 118 -6.09 2.22 2.20
N LEU A 119 -7.42 2.21 2.33
CA LEU A 119 -8.11 2.80 3.47
C LEU A 119 -7.74 2.11 4.79
N ILE A 120 -7.50 0.80 4.79
CA ILE A 120 -7.02 0.08 5.99
C ILE A 120 -5.73 0.69 6.50
N VAL A 121 -4.76 0.97 5.62
CA VAL A 121 -3.41 1.43 6.02
C VAL A 121 -3.23 2.95 5.95
N ALA A 122 -4.22 3.70 5.45
CA ALA A 122 -4.10 5.11 5.20
C ALA A 122 -3.75 5.92 6.46
N THR A 123 -2.68 6.71 6.37
CA THR A 123 -2.25 7.70 7.35
C THR A 123 -1.92 9.01 6.63
N PRO A 124 -1.72 10.13 7.32
CA PRO A 124 -1.21 11.33 6.67
C PRO A 124 0.07 11.04 5.91
N GLY A 125 0.07 11.26 4.60
CA GLY A 125 1.21 10.97 3.72
C GLY A 125 1.16 9.61 3.01
N THR A 126 0.15 8.78 3.26
CA THR A 126 -0.08 7.56 2.46
C THR A 126 -0.67 7.95 1.10
N THR A 127 -0.09 7.43 0.03
CA THR A 127 -0.55 7.64 -1.35
C THR A 127 -0.80 6.30 -2.04
N ILE A 128 -1.69 6.31 -3.03
CA ILE A 128 -1.98 5.13 -3.86
C ILE A 128 -1.86 5.50 -5.34
N SER A 129 -1.33 4.58 -6.12
CA SER A 129 -1.33 4.65 -7.58
C SER A 129 -1.68 3.31 -8.20
N ILE A 130 -2.39 3.34 -9.31
CA ILE A 130 -2.76 2.15 -10.09
C ILE A 130 -2.27 2.39 -11.52
N SER A 131 -1.44 1.47 -12.06
CA SER A 131 -0.95 1.56 -13.42
C SER A 131 -0.66 0.17 -14.01
N GLN A 132 -0.52 0.09 -15.34
CA GLN A 132 -0.20 -1.16 -16.04
C GLN A 132 1.27 -1.59 -15.91
N GLY A 133 2.08 -0.83 -15.22
CA GLY A 133 3.51 -1.09 -15.01
C GLY A 133 4.39 0.11 -15.36
N TRP A 134 5.69 -0.06 -15.18
CA TRP A 134 6.70 1.01 -15.29
C TRP A 134 6.88 1.58 -16.72
N HIS A 135 6.52 0.83 -17.73
CA HIS A 135 6.74 1.19 -19.14
C HIS A 135 5.50 1.71 -19.83
N ASP A 136 4.34 1.61 -19.18
CA ASP A 136 3.11 2.09 -19.75
C ASP A 136 2.85 3.54 -19.33
N LYS A 137 2.61 4.40 -20.30
CA LYS A 137 2.25 5.80 -20.08
C LYS A 137 0.78 5.96 -19.66
N SER A 138 0.06 4.87 -19.50
CA SER A 138 -1.34 4.88 -19.09
C SER A 138 -1.47 5.05 -17.59
N PHE A 139 -1.83 6.24 -17.17
CA PHE A 139 -2.33 6.51 -15.84
C PHE A 139 -3.85 6.33 -15.85
N CYS A 140 -4.36 5.50 -14.95
CA CYS A 140 -5.80 5.31 -14.81
C CYS A 140 -6.32 6.12 -13.64
N TRP A 141 -7.28 6.99 -13.93
CA TRP A 141 -8.08 7.59 -12.88
C TRP A 141 -9.34 6.74 -12.66
N HIS A 142 -9.60 6.39 -11.43
CA HIS A 142 -10.80 5.66 -11.03
C HIS A 142 -11.71 6.61 -10.25
N SER A 143 -13.02 6.53 -10.49
CA SER A 143 -14.01 7.38 -9.80
C SER A 143 -14.00 7.23 -8.29
N GLU A 144 -13.54 6.09 -7.81
CA GLU A 144 -13.36 5.78 -6.40
C GLU A 144 -12.33 6.70 -5.72
N PHE A 145 -11.40 7.30 -6.48
CA PHE A 145 -10.47 8.29 -5.95
C PHE A 145 -11.12 9.63 -5.62
N ASP A 146 -12.28 9.90 -6.21
CA ASP A 146 -13.05 11.13 -5.96
C ASP A 146 -14.03 10.99 -4.79
N VAL A 147 -14.19 9.79 -4.23
CA VAL A 147 -15.11 9.52 -3.12
C VAL A 147 -14.52 10.07 -1.81
N VAL A 148 -15.34 10.80 -1.07
CA VAL A 148 -14.97 11.30 0.27
C VAL A 148 -15.31 10.25 1.31
N TYR A 149 -14.33 9.46 1.70
CA TYR A 149 -14.48 8.38 2.69
C TYR A 149 -14.54 8.88 4.14
N GLY A 150 -14.20 10.15 4.37
CA GLY A 150 -14.16 10.75 5.70
C GLY A 150 -12.81 10.58 6.39
N THR A 151 -12.78 10.83 7.70
CA THR A 151 -11.59 10.67 8.55
C THR A 151 -11.64 9.35 9.31
N PRO A 152 -10.50 8.66 9.52
CA PRO A 152 -10.49 7.44 10.30
C PRO A 152 -10.89 7.72 11.76
N LEU A 153 -11.73 6.87 12.32
CA LEU A 153 -12.19 6.96 13.72
C LEU A 153 -11.24 6.24 14.70
N GLY A 154 -10.25 5.53 14.17
CA GLY A 154 -9.28 4.79 14.97
C GLY A 154 -8.25 4.07 14.12
N PRO A 155 -7.40 3.27 14.76
CA PRO A 155 -6.47 2.40 14.06
C PRO A 155 -7.21 1.30 13.30
N ALA A 156 -6.54 0.70 12.32
CA ALA A 156 -7.01 -0.54 11.72
C ALA A 156 -6.94 -1.68 12.74
N LEU A 157 -7.91 -2.58 12.69
CA LEU A 157 -8.02 -3.74 13.57
C LEU A 157 -7.87 -5.03 12.75
N ARG A 158 -7.06 -5.95 13.22
CA ARG A 158 -7.00 -7.32 12.69
C ARG A 158 -8.01 -8.19 13.44
N SER A 159 -9.00 -8.74 12.73
CA SER A 159 -10.09 -9.53 13.29
C SER A 159 -9.98 -11.04 13.03
N GLY A 160 -8.99 -11.46 12.24
CA GLY A 160 -8.73 -12.86 11.87
C GLY A 160 -7.34 -13.06 11.31
N ASN A 161 -7.06 -14.23 10.73
CA ASN A 161 -5.75 -14.51 10.16
C ASN A 161 -5.40 -13.55 9.01
N TYR A 162 -6.40 -13.19 8.19
CA TYR A 162 -6.22 -12.38 6.98
C TYR A 162 -7.18 -11.20 6.90
N THR A 163 -8.05 -11.02 7.91
CA THR A 163 -9.11 -10.01 7.90
C THR A 163 -8.68 -8.78 8.68
N PHE A 164 -8.83 -7.62 8.06
CA PHE A 164 -8.58 -6.31 8.66
C PHE A 164 -9.79 -5.41 8.45
N SER A 165 -10.09 -4.57 9.45
CA SER A 165 -11.18 -3.61 9.37
C SER A 165 -10.77 -2.24 9.90
N ARG A 166 -11.44 -1.19 9.42
CA ARG A 166 -11.26 0.18 9.91
C ARG A 166 -12.52 1.00 9.69
N ASN A 167 -12.89 1.77 10.70
CA ASN A 167 -14.05 2.65 10.61
C ASN A 167 -13.62 4.08 10.30
N TYR A 168 -14.41 4.73 9.46
CA TYR A 168 -14.29 6.12 9.06
C TYR A 168 -15.57 6.87 9.40
N THR A 169 -15.53 8.19 9.38
CA THR A 169 -16.73 9.01 9.65
C THR A 169 -17.81 8.84 8.58
N ARG A 170 -17.48 8.33 7.40
CA ARG A 170 -18.41 8.17 6.28
C ARG A 170 -18.42 6.78 5.64
N CYS A 171 -17.63 5.85 6.12
CA CYS A 171 -17.67 4.47 5.67
C CYS A 171 -17.11 3.51 6.71
N ASN A 172 -17.46 2.23 6.55
CA ASN A 172 -16.80 1.11 7.18
C ASN A 172 -16.03 0.33 6.12
N VAL A 173 -14.82 -0.09 6.47
CA VAL A 173 -13.91 -0.76 5.54
C VAL A 173 -13.51 -2.11 6.11
N GLU A 174 -13.55 -3.13 5.28
CA GLU A 174 -13.08 -4.48 5.61
C GLU A 174 -12.32 -5.08 4.43
N ILE A 175 -11.26 -5.81 4.70
CA ILE A 175 -10.56 -6.63 3.71
C ILE A 175 -10.29 -8.03 4.23
N ASP A 176 -10.28 -8.99 3.31
CA ASP A 176 -9.61 -10.28 3.46
C ASP A 176 -8.38 -10.30 2.54
N ALA A 177 -7.21 -10.13 3.13
CA ALA A 177 -5.94 -10.09 2.39
C ALA A 177 -5.58 -11.44 1.77
N GLY A 178 -6.07 -12.54 2.36
CA GLY A 178 -5.86 -13.90 1.85
C GLY A 178 -6.65 -14.17 0.57
N GLN A 179 -7.91 -13.76 0.55
CA GLN A 179 -8.81 -13.93 -0.60
C GLN A 179 -8.75 -12.75 -1.58
N LYS A 180 -8.09 -11.64 -1.20
CA LYS A 180 -8.02 -10.40 -1.97
C LYS A 180 -9.40 -9.80 -2.25
N VAL A 181 -10.22 -9.81 -1.23
CA VAL A 181 -11.56 -9.22 -1.25
C VAL A 181 -11.59 -8.01 -0.35
N GLY A 182 -12.20 -6.95 -0.82
CA GLY A 182 -12.40 -5.72 -0.05
C GLY A 182 -13.86 -5.27 -0.10
N ARG A 183 -14.25 -4.55 0.93
CA ARG A 183 -15.57 -3.96 1.05
C ARG A 183 -15.47 -2.58 1.67
N VAL A 184 -16.17 -1.63 1.05
CA VAL A 184 -16.34 -0.27 1.56
C VAL A 184 -17.82 0.04 1.62
N ASP A 185 -18.38 0.06 2.83
CA ASP A 185 -19.78 0.40 3.07
C ASP A 185 -19.88 1.89 3.40
N LEU A 186 -20.38 2.67 2.45
CA LEU A 186 -20.65 4.10 2.65
C LEU A 186 -21.82 4.28 3.63
N LEU A 187 -21.65 5.18 4.59
CA LEU A 187 -22.68 5.56 5.56
C LEU A 187 -23.48 6.73 4.99
N GLU A 188 -24.80 6.65 5.09
CA GLU A 188 -25.74 7.71 4.66
C GLU A 188 -25.63 8.98 5.53
#